data_ec8f3cda0a400d816af8aaccc86a1d3e
#
_entry.id   ec8f3cda0a400d816af8aaccc86a1d3e
#
_cell.length_a   1.000
_cell.length_b   1.000
_cell.length_c   1.000
_cell.angle_alpha   90.00
_cell.angle_beta   90.00
_cell.angle_gamma   90.00
#
_symmetry.space_group_name_H-M   'P 1'
#
loop_
_entity.id
_entity.type
_entity.pdbx_description
1 polymer ?
#
loop_
_entity_poly.entity_id
_entity_poly.type
_entity_poly.pdbx_seq_one_letter_code
_entity_poly.pdbx_strand_id
1 'polypeptide(L)'
;MPKILIVGGGYAGFYTAWKLEKWLRSGEAEVTVVDPLPYMTYQPFLPEVAAGSIEPRHAVVGLRRHLKKTRVVAAKVTAVDHAAKTATITPEIGEPWDESYDQIVVTAGAVSRTFPIPGVADNAIGLKTIEEATAIRDRILTNFDKAATMPPGPERTRLLTVVVVGGGFAGIEVFAELRSFVSALIKSYPEIAFEDTHFHLIEAMGRIMPEVSLPTSLWVIDNLAERGAQVHLDTQLKSAVDGVVELSTGESFESDVIIWTAGVMATPDIKHYGLPIEERGRLRVRADLRVEGDDGIVEGAWGAGDVAAVPDLTGGGVGGFCVPNAQHAVRQGKLLSKNIVASLRGEGVKDYFHKNMGAVAGLGLGIGVFQSGKIALKGLLAWFAHRGYHGLAMPSWERKIRVIWGWIHNFFLGRDNVSLEARVKPRAAFEQYAARPKSAPATASTPAVKAAGTPIPAGAAAPTTTKSSSAPGNPELPGSHSSEPAATAAVNGVAATDSAPESPDNAPASSPAAGSAAPAKAKAASKPRAKAAAKSSPAGE
;
A
#
# COMPACT_ATOMS: atom_id res chain seq x y z
N MET A 1 -10.83 -31.44 -9.38
CA MET A 1 -9.55 -30.72 -9.36
C MET A 1 -9.55 -29.86 -8.13
N PRO A 2 -8.55 -29.98 -7.24
CA PRO A 2 -8.52 -29.18 -6.03
C PRO A 2 -8.57 -27.69 -6.32
N LYS A 3 -9.34 -26.95 -5.51
CA LYS A 3 -9.53 -25.50 -5.60
C LYS A 3 -8.72 -24.79 -4.51
N ILE A 4 -7.83 -23.90 -4.90
CA ILE A 4 -7.03 -23.06 -4.00
C ILE A 4 -7.59 -21.63 -4.03
N LEU A 5 -8.14 -21.21 -2.90
CA LEU A 5 -8.67 -19.85 -2.73
C LEU A 5 -7.63 -18.99 -1.97
N ILE A 6 -7.13 -17.96 -2.60
CA ILE A 6 -6.19 -17.00 -2.01
C ILE A 6 -6.95 -15.72 -1.65
N VAL A 7 -7.00 -15.41 -0.37
CA VAL A 7 -7.65 -14.22 0.18
C VAL A 7 -6.63 -13.11 0.33
N GLY A 8 -6.72 -12.09 -0.53
CA GLY A 8 -5.79 -10.97 -0.61
C GLY A 8 -4.72 -11.15 -1.69
N GLY A 9 -4.66 -10.19 -2.63
CA GLY A 9 -3.73 -10.12 -3.76
C GLY A 9 -2.51 -9.21 -3.52
N GLY A 10 -2.22 -8.87 -2.25
CA GLY A 10 -1.03 -8.13 -1.85
C GLY A 10 0.26 -8.94 -2.06
N TYR A 11 1.37 -8.54 -1.40
CA TYR A 11 2.67 -9.21 -1.60
C TYR A 11 2.62 -10.73 -1.45
N ALA A 12 2.15 -11.23 -0.30
CA ALA A 12 2.16 -12.66 -0.05
C ALA A 12 1.25 -13.41 -1.03
N GLY A 13 0.02 -12.93 -1.25
CA GLY A 13 -0.95 -13.56 -2.15
C GLY A 13 -0.53 -13.53 -3.61
N PHE A 14 -0.10 -12.36 -4.11
CA PHE A 14 0.40 -12.23 -5.47
C PHE A 14 1.58 -13.17 -5.76
N TYR A 15 2.60 -13.19 -4.88
CA TYR A 15 3.75 -14.07 -5.10
C TYR A 15 3.39 -15.55 -4.92
N THR A 16 2.43 -15.89 -4.05
CA THR A 16 1.91 -17.25 -3.94
C THR A 16 1.24 -17.68 -5.24
N ALA A 17 0.26 -16.93 -5.73
CA ALA A 17 -0.45 -17.21 -6.98
C ALA A 17 0.52 -17.29 -8.19
N TRP A 18 1.39 -16.28 -8.34
CA TRP A 18 2.34 -16.21 -9.44
C TRP A 18 3.33 -17.38 -9.46
N LYS A 19 3.69 -17.89 -8.29
CA LYS A 19 4.56 -19.09 -8.19
C LYS A 19 3.79 -20.38 -8.36
N LEU A 20 2.54 -20.47 -7.89
CA LEU A 20 1.66 -21.61 -8.17
C LEU A 20 1.46 -21.82 -9.67
N GLU A 21 1.26 -20.75 -10.45
CA GLU A 21 1.17 -20.85 -11.92
C GLU A 21 2.38 -21.53 -12.59
N LYS A 22 3.55 -21.48 -11.93
CA LYS A 22 4.80 -22.07 -12.42
C LYS A 22 5.04 -23.49 -11.91
N TRP A 23 4.57 -23.78 -10.68
CA TRP A 23 4.86 -25.05 -10.01
C TRP A 23 3.78 -26.11 -10.23
N LEU A 24 2.52 -25.69 -10.38
CA LEU A 24 1.41 -26.58 -10.70
C LEU A 24 1.52 -27.10 -12.13
N ARG A 25 1.25 -28.41 -12.29
CA ARG A 25 1.09 -29.06 -13.58
C ARG A 25 -0.27 -28.70 -14.17
N SER A 26 -0.45 -28.90 -15.45
CA SER A 26 -1.77 -28.71 -16.09
C SER A 26 -2.79 -29.63 -15.45
N GLY A 27 -3.91 -29.08 -14.98
CA GLY A 27 -4.99 -29.87 -14.36
C GLY A 27 -4.72 -30.30 -12.91
N GLU A 28 -3.65 -29.86 -12.24
CA GLU A 28 -3.32 -30.27 -10.87
C GLU A 28 -4.16 -29.53 -9.81
N ALA A 29 -4.42 -28.24 -10.00
CA ALA A 29 -5.30 -27.45 -9.15
C ALA A 29 -5.81 -26.20 -9.89
N GLU A 30 -6.94 -25.65 -9.44
CA GLU A 30 -7.47 -24.35 -9.82
C GLU A 30 -7.09 -23.32 -8.77
N VAL A 31 -6.63 -22.14 -9.20
CA VAL A 31 -6.24 -21.06 -8.29
C VAL A 31 -7.13 -19.84 -8.51
N THR A 32 -7.74 -19.36 -7.43
CA THR A 32 -8.51 -18.12 -7.42
C THR A 32 -7.90 -17.16 -6.42
N VAL A 33 -7.68 -15.91 -6.84
CA VAL A 33 -7.30 -14.78 -5.96
C VAL A 33 -8.49 -13.85 -5.83
N VAL A 34 -8.88 -13.56 -4.60
CA VAL A 34 -9.92 -12.58 -4.27
C VAL A 34 -9.29 -11.40 -3.57
N ASP A 35 -9.41 -10.20 -4.15
CA ASP A 35 -8.92 -8.95 -3.56
C ASP A 35 -9.84 -7.81 -4.03
N PRO A 36 -10.24 -6.88 -3.17
CA PRO A 36 -11.03 -5.73 -3.58
C PRO A 36 -10.32 -4.85 -4.60
N LEU A 37 -8.97 -4.82 -4.55
CA LEU A 37 -8.16 -4.07 -5.51
C LEU A 37 -7.67 -4.98 -6.65
N PRO A 38 -7.79 -4.57 -7.92
CA PRO A 38 -7.33 -5.36 -9.05
C PRO A 38 -5.80 -5.31 -9.26
N TYR A 39 -5.05 -4.85 -8.24
CA TYR A 39 -3.61 -4.66 -8.28
C TYR A 39 -2.95 -4.87 -6.91
N MET A 40 -1.68 -5.24 -6.94
CA MET A 40 -0.79 -5.21 -5.78
C MET A 40 -0.08 -3.85 -5.72
N THR A 41 -0.10 -3.17 -4.58
CA THR A 41 0.67 -1.95 -4.34
C THR A 41 2.11 -2.29 -3.95
N TYR A 42 3.09 -1.70 -4.62
CA TYR A 42 4.49 -1.79 -4.22
C TYR A 42 4.77 -0.73 -3.15
N GLN A 43 4.43 -1.05 -1.91
CA GLN A 43 4.42 -0.13 -0.77
C GLN A 43 5.73 0.65 -0.52
N PRO A 44 6.94 0.09 -0.75
CA PRO A 44 8.17 0.87 -0.60
C PRO A 44 8.26 2.12 -1.48
N PHE A 45 7.41 2.25 -2.49
CA PHE A 45 7.35 3.45 -3.33
C PHE A 45 6.30 4.48 -2.88
N LEU A 46 5.49 4.19 -1.86
CA LEU A 46 4.48 5.14 -1.37
C LEU A 46 5.08 6.48 -0.91
N PRO A 47 6.21 6.52 -0.18
CA PRO A 47 6.89 7.79 0.13
C PRO A 47 7.27 8.60 -1.11
N GLU A 48 7.80 7.96 -2.14
CA GLU A 48 8.16 8.60 -3.40
C GLU A 48 6.94 9.04 -4.23
N VAL A 49 5.82 8.31 -4.12
CA VAL A 49 4.53 8.71 -4.73
C VAL A 49 3.97 9.94 -4.01
N ALA A 50 3.95 9.94 -2.67
CA ALA A 50 3.51 11.08 -1.88
C ALA A 50 4.35 12.34 -2.13
N ALA A 51 5.62 12.18 -2.51
CA ALA A 51 6.53 13.27 -2.85
C ALA A 51 6.60 13.57 -4.36
N GLY A 52 5.74 12.99 -5.19
CA GLY A 52 5.72 13.25 -6.64
C GLY A 52 6.92 12.71 -7.43
N SER A 53 7.74 11.84 -6.82
CA SER A 53 8.91 11.25 -7.46
C SER A 53 8.57 10.03 -8.33
N ILE A 54 7.43 9.39 -8.09
CA ILE A 54 6.91 8.26 -8.87
C ILE A 54 5.44 8.50 -9.16
N GLU A 55 5.05 8.34 -10.43
CA GLU A 55 3.64 8.36 -10.82
C GLU A 55 2.88 7.22 -10.12
N PRO A 56 1.73 7.48 -9.47
CA PRO A 56 0.99 6.48 -8.68
C PRO A 56 0.77 5.14 -9.40
N ARG A 57 0.40 5.20 -10.69
CA ARG A 57 0.17 3.99 -11.51
C ARG A 57 1.42 3.15 -11.73
N HIS A 58 2.61 3.71 -11.57
CA HIS A 58 3.87 2.98 -11.71
C HIS A 58 4.21 2.17 -10.46
N ALA A 59 3.69 2.55 -9.30
CA ALA A 59 3.88 1.85 -8.03
C ALA A 59 2.92 0.67 -7.82
N VAL A 60 2.03 0.37 -8.77
CA VAL A 60 1.07 -0.74 -8.67
C VAL A 60 1.26 -1.78 -9.77
N VAL A 61 0.96 -3.03 -9.47
CA VAL A 61 1.13 -4.20 -10.36
C VAL A 61 -0.23 -4.86 -10.57
N GLY A 62 -0.80 -4.73 -11.77
CA GLY A 62 -2.12 -5.28 -12.09
C GLY A 62 -2.15 -6.81 -11.98
N LEU A 63 -3.05 -7.36 -11.16
CA LEU A 63 -3.15 -8.80 -10.92
C LEU A 63 -3.46 -9.56 -12.21
N ARG A 64 -4.53 -9.19 -12.93
CA ARG A 64 -4.95 -9.84 -14.19
C ARG A 64 -3.90 -9.77 -15.30
N ARG A 65 -3.01 -8.78 -15.25
CA ARG A 65 -1.92 -8.64 -16.22
C ARG A 65 -0.82 -9.67 -16.00
N HIS A 66 -0.57 -10.07 -14.76
CA HIS A 66 0.54 -10.92 -14.39
C HIS A 66 0.13 -12.36 -14.08
N LEU A 67 -1.07 -12.55 -13.55
CA LEU A 67 -1.64 -13.86 -13.24
C LEU A 67 -2.47 -14.33 -14.45
N LYS A 68 -1.90 -15.26 -15.23
CA LYS A 68 -2.48 -15.70 -16.53
C LYS A 68 -3.28 -16.98 -16.42
N LYS A 69 -2.99 -17.80 -15.40
CA LYS A 69 -3.67 -19.09 -15.16
C LYS A 69 -4.53 -19.05 -13.89
N THR A 70 -4.53 -17.92 -13.19
CA THR A 70 -5.25 -17.71 -11.95
C THR A 70 -6.51 -16.88 -12.22
N ARG A 71 -7.64 -17.33 -11.72
CA ARG A 71 -8.87 -16.54 -11.70
C ARG A 71 -8.71 -15.39 -10.70
N VAL A 72 -8.85 -14.16 -11.15
CA VAL A 72 -8.79 -12.96 -10.29
C VAL A 72 -10.18 -12.39 -10.12
N VAL A 73 -10.64 -12.28 -8.88
CA VAL A 73 -11.95 -11.75 -8.49
C VAL A 73 -11.74 -10.43 -7.74
N ALA A 74 -12.30 -9.34 -8.27
CA ALA A 74 -12.29 -8.03 -7.62
C ALA A 74 -13.48 -7.98 -6.65
N ALA A 75 -13.27 -8.43 -5.43
CA ALA A 75 -14.28 -8.54 -4.37
C ALA A 75 -13.59 -8.73 -3.02
N LYS A 76 -14.35 -8.65 -1.95
CA LYS A 76 -13.90 -8.88 -0.57
C LYS A 76 -14.38 -10.24 -0.08
N VAL A 77 -13.51 -11.01 0.58
CA VAL A 77 -13.95 -12.15 1.39
C VAL A 77 -14.41 -11.60 2.73
N THR A 78 -15.69 -11.78 3.04
CA THR A 78 -16.31 -11.22 4.25
C THR A 78 -16.51 -12.24 5.36
N ALA A 79 -16.62 -13.53 5.01
CA ALA A 79 -16.71 -14.62 5.96
C ALA A 79 -16.09 -15.91 5.38
N VAL A 80 -15.68 -16.82 6.26
CA VAL A 80 -15.19 -18.15 5.90
C VAL A 80 -15.82 -19.15 6.86
N ASP A 81 -16.43 -20.18 6.30
CA ASP A 81 -16.79 -21.41 7.01
C ASP A 81 -15.79 -22.52 6.59
N HIS A 82 -14.76 -22.71 7.42
CA HIS A 82 -13.71 -23.66 7.09
C HIS A 82 -14.18 -25.11 7.23
N ALA A 83 -15.17 -25.40 8.06
CA ALA A 83 -15.74 -26.74 8.20
C ALA A 83 -16.51 -27.14 6.94
N ALA A 84 -17.28 -26.22 6.37
CA ALA A 84 -17.99 -26.41 5.11
C ALA A 84 -17.09 -26.19 3.88
N LYS A 85 -15.82 -25.73 4.04
CA LYS A 85 -14.90 -25.36 2.96
C LYS A 85 -15.50 -24.33 2.01
N THR A 86 -16.19 -23.31 2.55
CA THR A 86 -16.77 -22.21 1.79
C THR A 86 -16.31 -20.85 2.30
N ALA A 87 -16.26 -19.87 1.42
CA ALA A 87 -15.98 -18.49 1.73
C ALA A 87 -17.00 -17.57 1.07
N THR A 88 -17.57 -16.65 1.83
CA THR A 88 -18.51 -15.66 1.31
C THR A 88 -17.72 -14.52 0.65
N ILE A 89 -17.98 -14.30 -0.63
CA ILE A 89 -17.37 -13.27 -1.44
C ILE A 89 -18.37 -12.17 -1.69
N THR A 90 -18.05 -10.94 -1.27
CA THR A 90 -18.89 -9.76 -1.41
C THR A 90 -18.26 -8.81 -2.44
N PRO A 91 -18.88 -8.63 -3.62
CA PRO A 91 -18.42 -7.68 -4.63
C PRO A 91 -18.81 -6.24 -4.21
N GLU A 92 -18.19 -5.25 -4.85
CA GLU A 92 -18.60 -3.85 -4.66
C GLU A 92 -20.00 -3.57 -5.22
N ILE A 93 -20.37 -4.25 -6.32
CA ILE A 93 -21.68 -4.18 -6.95
C ILE A 93 -22.19 -5.59 -7.21
N GLY A 94 -23.41 -5.88 -6.78
CA GLY A 94 -24.05 -7.20 -6.91
C GLY A 94 -24.24 -7.89 -5.57
N GLU A 95 -24.81 -9.10 -5.61
CA GLU A 95 -25.10 -9.89 -4.41
C GLU A 95 -23.88 -10.71 -3.98
N PRO A 96 -23.67 -10.93 -2.68
CA PRO A 96 -22.69 -11.86 -2.18
C PRO A 96 -22.97 -13.29 -2.64
N TRP A 97 -21.90 -14.09 -2.79
CA TRP A 97 -22.03 -15.53 -3.09
C TRP A 97 -21.01 -16.34 -2.30
N ASP A 98 -21.26 -17.62 -2.17
CA ASP A 98 -20.33 -18.56 -1.55
C ASP A 98 -19.46 -19.24 -2.60
N GLU A 99 -18.14 -19.23 -2.38
CA GLU A 99 -17.13 -19.89 -3.20
C GLU A 99 -16.57 -21.10 -2.44
N SER A 100 -16.65 -22.29 -3.03
CA SER A 100 -16.09 -23.51 -2.43
C SER A 100 -14.58 -23.61 -2.69
N TYR A 101 -13.84 -24.16 -1.71
CA TYR A 101 -12.41 -24.40 -1.83
C TYR A 101 -12.00 -25.72 -1.14
N ASP A 102 -10.86 -26.28 -1.55
CA ASP A 102 -10.18 -27.37 -0.84
C ASP A 102 -9.03 -26.83 0.03
N GLN A 103 -8.37 -25.76 -0.46
CA GLN A 103 -7.29 -25.06 0.24
C GLN A 103 -7.59 -23.58 0.33
N ILE A 104 -7.50 -22.99 1.53
CA ILE A 104 -7.59 -21.54 1.72
C ILE A 104 -6.22 -20.96 2.10
N VAL A 105 -5.87 -19.85 1.50
CA VAL A 105 -4.61 -19.14 1.72
C VAL A 105 -4.92 -17.71 2.16
N VAL A 106 -4.75 -17.43 3.44
CA VAL A 106 -5.06 -16.11 4.01
C VAL A 106 -3.84 -15.20 3.93
N THR A 107 -3.93 -14.19 3.10
CA THR A 107 -2.87 -13.19 2.81
C THR A 107 -3.43 -11.77 2.75
N ALA A 108 -4.52 -11.50 3.49
CA ALA A 108 -5.27 -10.26 3.44
C ALA A 108 -4.55 -9.03 4.02
N GLY A 109 -3.32 -9.20 4.50
CA GLY A 109 -2.42 -8.12 4.89
C GLY A 109 -2.81 -7.42 6.19
N ALA A 110 -2.42 -6.14 6.28
CA ALA A 110 -2.59 -5.30 7.46
C ALA A 110 -3.11 -3.92 7.07
N VAL A 111 -3.80 -3.28 8.01
CA VAL A 111 -4.29 -1.91 7.93
C VAL A 111 -3.52 -1.02 8.91
N SER A 112 -3.61 0.29 8.75
CA SER A 112 -3.10 1.24 9.74
C SER A 112 -3.80 1.03 11.08
N ARG A 113 -3.02 0.90 12.15
CA ARG A 113 -3.54 0.83 13.51
C ARG A 113 -3.65 2.24 14.06
N THR A 114 -4.86 2.74 14.17
CA THR A 114 -5.12 3.98 14.89
C THR A 114 -5.32 3.66 16.38
N PHE A 115 -4.73 4.49 17.24
CA PHE A 115 -5.04 4.47 18.67
C PHE A 115 -6.26 5.36 18.92
N PRO A 116 -6.97 5.21 20.05
CA PRO A 116 -8.11 6.05 20.40
C PRO A 116 -7.66 7.46 20.85
N ILE A 117 -6.91 8.13 19.99
CA ILE A 117 -6.44 9.52 20.19
C ILE A 117 -7.48 10.43 19.53
N PRO A 118 -8.02 11.42 20.28
CA PRO A 118 -9.00 12.36 19.74
C PRO A 118 -8.53 13.02 18.44
N GLY A 119 -9.40 13.09 17.44
CA GLY A 119 -9.16 13.74 16.15
C GLY A 119 -8.28 12.96 15.14
N VAL A 120 -7.60 11.86 15.54
CA VAL A 120 -6.75 11.09 14.61
C VAL A 120 -7.58 10.43 13.52
N ALA A 121 -8.73 9.85 13.86
CA ALA A 121 -9.58 9.19 12.87
C ALA A 121 -10.15 10.17 11.83
N ASP A 122 -10.35 11.43 12.20
CA ASP A 122 -11.01 12.43 11.37
C ASP A 122 -10.01 13.28 10.57
N ASN A 123 -8.80 13.53 11.11
CA ASN A 123 -7.86 14.51 10.58
C ASN A 123 -6.53 13.92 10.09
N ALA A 124 -6.21 12.66 10.45
CA ALA A 124 -4.98 12.02 9.98
C ALA A 124 -5.23 11.14 8.76
N ILE A 125 -4.20 10.99 7.93
CA ILE A 125 -4.20 10.09 6.77
C ILE A 125 -3.10 9.04 6.95
N GLY A 126 -3.37 7.78 6.56
CA GLY A 126 -2.39 6.71 6.56
C GLY A 126 -1.39 6.79 5.40
N LEU A 127 -0.49 5.79 5.33
CA LEU A 127 0.43 5.60 4.19
C LEU A 127 0.54 4.09 3.86
N LYS A 128 -0.59 3.47 3.56
CA LYS A 128 -0.68 2.04 3.22
C LYS A 128 -1.16 1.79 1.80
N THR A 129 -1.88 2.75 1.24
CA THR A 129 -2.50 2.65 -0.08
C THR A 129 -1.95 3.70 -1.04
N ILE A 130 -2.17 3.49 -2.33
CA ILE A 130 -1.76 4.43 -3.37
C ILE A 130 -2.61 5.71 -3.34
N GLU A 131 -3.87 5.56 -2.93
CA GLU A 131 -4.83 6.63 -2.78
C GLU A 131 -4.41 7.59 -1.66
N GLU A 132 -4.01 7.05 -0.50
CA GLU A 132 -3.48 7.85 0.62
C GLU A 132 -2.22 8.63 0.21
N ALA A 133 -1.26 7.97 -0.45
CA ALA A 133 -0.04 8.63 -0.92
C ALA A 133 -0.33 9.76 -1.93
N THR A 134 -1.30 9.54 -2.83
CA THR A 134 -1.73 10.55 -3.80
C THR A 134 -2.44 11.71 -3.13
N ALA A 135 -3.32 11.42 -2.16
CA ALA A 135 -4.04 12.44 -1.41
C ALA A 135 -3.09 13.33 -0.58
N ILE A 136 -2.06 12.75 0.04
CA ILE A 136 -1.00 13.52 0.74
C ILE A 136 -0.34 14.50 -0.22
N ARG A 137 0.08 14.04 -1.41
CA ARG A 137 0.71 14.88 -2.42
C ARG A 137 -0.21 16.04 -2.85
N ASP A 138 -1.42 15.70 -3.25
CA ASP A 138 -2.36 16.68 -3.79
C ASP A 138 -2.79 17.69 -2.71
N ARG A 139 -2.90 17.27 -1.45
CA ARG A 139 -3.16 18.15 -0.31
C ARG A 139 -2.03 19.18 -0.12
N ILE A 140 -0.77 18.75 -0.15
CA ILE A 140 0.37 19.66 -0.02
C ILE A 140 0.38 20.68 -1.17
N LEU A 141 0.19 20.26 -2.41
CA LEU A 141 0.14 21.14 -3.58
C LEU A 141 -0.98 22.18 -3.45
N THR A 142 -2.19 21.72 -3.11
CA THR A 142 -3.35 22.60 -2.91
C THR A 142 -3.13 23.59 -1.75
N ASN A 143 -2.46 23.15 -0.68
CA ASN A 143 -2.14 24.02 0.44
C ASN A 143 -1.14 25.10 0.04
N PHE A 144 -0.16 24.79 -0.80
CA PHE A 144 0.77 25.77 -1.35
C PHE A 144 0.06 26.80 -2.23
N ASP A 145 -0.84 26.36 -3.13
CA ASP A 145 -1.65 27.28 -3.95
C ASP A 145 -2.48 28.24 -3.09
N LYS A 146 -3.11 27.75 -2.01
CA LYS A 146 -3.87 28.57 -1.08
C LYS A 146 -2.97 29.52 -0.29
N ALA A 147 -1.89 29.01 0.29
CA ALA A 147 -0.98 29.79 1.12
C ALA A 147 -0.29 30.92 0.34
N ALA A 148 -0.01 30.73 -0.95
CA ALA A 148 0.58 31.75 -1.83
C ALA A 148 -0.31 33.00 -1.99
N THR A 149 -1.62 32.87 -1.81
CA THR A 149 -2.58 33.97 -1.91
C THR A 149 -2.95 34.59 -0.56
N MET A 150 -2.41 34.05 0.54
CA MET A 150 -2.75 34.51 1.91
C MET A 150 -1.64 35.37 2.53
N PRO A 151 -1.99 36.34 3.34
CA PRO A 151 -1.01 37.05 4.15
C PRO A 151 -0.43 36.10 5.23
N PRO A 152 0.77 36.40 5.76
CA PRO A 152 1.31 35.72 6.93
C PRO A 152 0.31 35.68 8.09
N GLY A 153 0.17 34.54 8.75
CA GLY A 153 -0.77 34.35 9.85
C GLY A 153 -0.99 32.86 10.18
N PRO A 154 -1.73 32.57 11.26
CA PRO A 154 -1.92 31.21 11.76
C PRO A 154 -2.46 30.24 10.70
N GLU A 155 -3.48 30.64 9.95
CA GLU A 155 -4.08 29.78 8.92
C GLU A 155 -3.10 29.44 7.78
N ARG A 156 -2.28 30.43 7.35
CA ARG A 156 -1.22 30.19 6.36
C ARG A 156 -0.16 29.23 6.91
N THR A 157 0.24 29.40 8.17
CA THR A 157 1.19 28.50 8.85
C THR A 157 0.62 27.08 8.95
N ARG A 158 -0.66 26.94 9.31
CA ARG A 158 -1.36 25.64 9.35
C ARG A 158 -1.27 24.90 8.02
N LEU A 159 -1.52 25.58 6.89
CA LEU A 159 -1.46 25.00 5.54
C LEU A 159 -0.03 24.55 5.16
N LEU A 160 1.00 25.23 5.67
CA LEU A 160 2.41 24.96 5.39
C LEU A 160 3.10 24.07 6.44
N THR A 161 2.33 23.53 7.39
CA THR A 161 2.81 22.63 8.44
C THR A 161 2.49 21.18 8.05
N VAL A 162 3.51 20.31 8.09
CA VAL A 162 3.40 18.87 7.82
C VAL A 162 3.83 18.09 9.05
N VAL A 163 2.97 17.20 9.51
CA VAL A 163 3.20 16.33 10.66
C VAL A 163 3.23 14.88 10.24
N VAL A 164 4.26 14.14 10.69
CA VAL A 164 4.31 12.68 10.56
C VAL A 164 4.39 12.06 11.95
N VAL A 165 3.49 11.14 12.26
CA VAL A 165 3.45 10.40 13.52
C VAL A 165 3.96 8.99 13.29
N GLY A 166 5.09 8.66 13.93
CA GLY A 166 5.79 7.39 13.84
C GLY A 166 7.15 7.47 13.13
N GLY A 167 8.22 7.22 13.88
CA GLY A 167 9.64 7.27 13.42
C GLY A 167 10.19 5.95 12.91
N GLY A 168 9.34 4.98 12.52
CA GLY A 168 9.75 3.78 11.79
C GLY A 168 10.17 4.07 10.35
N PHE A 169 10.59 3.03 9.58
CA PHE A 169 11.07 3.22 8.20
C PHE A 169 10.09 4.01 7.33
N ALA A 170 8.82 3.60 7.26
CA ALA A 170 7.84 4.27 6.41
C ALA A 170 7.63 5.75 6.78
N GLY A 171 7.59 6.06 8.10
CA GLY A 171 7.45 7.43 8.57
C GLY A 171 8.65 8.30 8.23
N ILE A 172 9.86 7.78 8.46
CA ILE A 172 11.09 8.51 8.12
C ILE A 172 11.22 8.73 6.61
N GLU A 173 10.91 7.71 5.79
CA GLU A 173 11.00 7.83 4.33
C GLU A 173 10.01 8.87 3.80
N VAL A 174 8.73 8.82 4.22
CA VAL A 174 7.75 9.82 3.76
C VAL A 174 8.09 11.20 4.27
N PHE A 175 8.50 11.34 5.53
CA PHE A 175 8.88 12.61 6.12
C PHE A 175 10.02 13.29 5.36
N ALA A 176 11.09 12.53 5.09
CA ALA A 176 12.27 13.03 4.39
C ALA A 176 12.00 13.29 2.89
N GLU A 177 11.19 12.45 2.23
CA GLU A 177 10.78 12.65 0.82
C GLU A 177 9.88 13.88 0.68
N LEU A 178 8.91 14.09 1.61
CA LEU A 178 8.06 15.28 1.61
C LEU A 178 8.86 16.55 1.90
N ARG A 179 9.82 16.50 2.84
CA ARG A 179 10.72 17.64 3.08
C ARG A 179 11.53 17.99 1.82
N SER A 180 12.02 16.99 1.11
CA SER A 180 12.70 17.17 -0.18
C SER A 180 11.77 17.72 -1.26
N PHE A 181 10.52 17.27 -1.29
CA PHE A 181 9.49 17.74 -2.20
C PHE A 181 9.16 19.21 -1.98
N VAL A 182 8.87 19.59 -0.73
CA VAL A 182 8.56 20.98 -0.37
C VAL A 182 9.74 21.90 -0.65
N SER A 183 10.98 21.48 -0.38
CA SER A 183 12.18 22.27 -0.72
C SER A 183 12.33 22.51 -2.23
N ALA A 184 11.85 21.59 -3.07
CA ALA A 184 11.81 21.81 -4.51
C ALA A 184 10.62 22.68 -4.94
N LEU A 185 9.46 22.53 -4.26
CA LEU A 185 8.21 23.22 -4.56
C LEU A 185 8.33 24.74 -4.30
N ILE A 186 8.97 25.14 -3.21
CA ILE A 186 9.22 26.56 -2.85
C ILE A 186 9.86 27.35 -4.01
N LYS A 187 10.68 26.72 -4.84
CA LYS A 187 11.30 27.39 -6.00
C LYS A 187 10.28 27.89 -7.03
N SER A 188 9.07 27.33 -7.03
CA SER A 188 7.97 27.69 -7.92
C SER A 188 6.97 28.67 -7.24
N TYR A 189 7.15 28.95 -5.95
CA TYR A 189 6.27 29.81 -5.14
C TYR A 189 7.09 30.93 -4.49
N PRO A 190 7.35 32.05 -5.20
CA PRO A 190 8.13 33.17 -4.66
C PRO A 190 7.48 33.83 -3.42
N GLU A 191 6.19 33.58 -3.20
CA GLU A 191 5.43 34.07 -2.05
C GLU A 191 5.69 33.29 -0.77
N ILE A 192 6.33 32.10 -0.85
CA ILE A 192 6.55 31.19 0.27
C ILE A 192 8.05 31.02 0.50
N ALA A 193 8.53 31.49 1.65
CA ALA A 193 9.90 31.28 2.07
C ALA A 193 10.09 29.87 2.69
N PHE A 194 11.35 29.45 2.78
CA PHE A 194 11.68 28.17 3.41
C PHE A 194 11.26 28.13 4.89
N GLU A 195 11.39 29.25 5.57
CA GLU A 195 11.08 29.45 6.99
C GLU A 195 9.59 29.42 7.28
N ASP A 196 8.74 29.63 6.26
CA ASP A 196 7.27 29.52 6.39
C ASP A 196 6.81 28.05 6.48
N THR A 197 7.68 27.08 6.14
CA THR A 197 7.32 25.66 6.09
C THR A 197 7.81 24.91 7.32
N HIS A 198 6.89 24.26 8.03
CA HIS A 198 7.17 23.57 9.28
C HIS A 198 7.00 22.05 9.11
N PHE A 199 7.97 21.27 9.61
CA PHE A 199 7.98 19.83 9.50
C PHE A 199 8.23 19.21 10.88
N HIS A 200 7.27 18.44 11.39
CA HIS A 200 7.32 17.80 12.70
C HIS A 200 7.20 16.28 12.55
N LEU A 201 8.21 15.54 13.01
CA LEU A 201 8.16 14.09 13.18
C LEU A 201 7.97 13.78 14.65
N ILE A 202 6.90 13.06 15.00
CA ILE A 202 6.55 12.69 16.36
C ILE A 202 6.81 11.20 16.56
N GLU A 203 7.70 10.85 17.49
CA GLU A 203 8.05 9.47 17.81
C GLU A 203 7.95 9.23 19.33
N ALA A 204 7.13 8.26 19.70
CA ALA A 204 6.88 7.93 21.11
C ALA A 204 8.08 7.27 21.80
N MET A 205 9.01 6.73 21.03
CA MET A 205 10.22 6.10 21.54
C MET A 205 11.42 7.06 21.51
N GLY A 206 12.45 6.76 22.30
CA GLY A 206 13.69 7.55 22.37
C GLY A 206 14.60 7.44 21.15
N ARG A 207 14.12 6.82 20.03
CA ARG A 207 14.89 6.72 18.78
C ARG A 207 14.00 6.42 17.58
N ILE A 208 14.45 6.89 16.41
CA ILE A 208 13.88 6.53 15.12
C ILE A 208 14.56 5.28 14.53
N MET A 209 13.91 4.62 13.57
CA MET A 209 14.46 3.50 12.77
C MET A 209 15.18 2.45 13.63
N PRO A 210 14.50 1.75 14.55
CA PRO A 210 15.14 0.83 15.50
C PRO A 210 15.90 -0.32 14.83
N GLU A 211 15.66 -0.60 13.55
CA GLU A 211 16.31 -1.67 12.77
C GLU A 211 17.72 -1.30 12.28
N VAL A 212 18.12 -0.03 12.33
CA VAL A 212 19.49 0.40 12.04
C VAL A 212 20.26 0.67 13.32
N SER A 213 21.59 0.81 13.23
CA SER A 213 22.44 1.15 14.37
C SER A 213 22.13 2.56 14.92
N LEU A 214 22.36 2.78 16.20
CA LEU A 214 22.17 4.10 16.81
C LEU A 214 22.95 5.22 16.09
N PRO A 215 24.25 5.04 15.69
CA PRO A 215 24.95 6.07 14.91
C PRO A 215 24.34 6.38 13.55
N THR A 216 23.63 5.42 12.95
CA THR A 216 22.90 5.65 11.70
C THR A 216 21.61 6.42 11.96
N SER A 217 20.86 6.05 13.02
CA SER A 217 19.64 6.74 13.45
C SER A 217 19.92 8.21 13.80
N LEU A 218 20.96 8.48 14.59
CA LEU A 218 21.37 9.84 14.96
C LEU A 218 21.75 10.68 13.73
N TRP A 219 22.53 10.09 12.80
CA TRP A 219 22.86 10.77 11.56
C TRP A 219 21.62 11.17 10.73
N VAL A 220 20.57 10.34 10.74
CA VAL A 220 19.31 10.68 10.06
C VAL A 220 18.64 11.87 10.74
N ILE A 221 18.63 11.91 12.08
CA ILE A 221 18.08 13.05 12.84
C ILE A 221 18.84 14.34 12.50
N ASP A 222 20.17 14.29 12.56
CA ASP A 222 21.02 15.45 12.24
C ASP A 222 20.75 15.94 10.80
N ASN A 223 20.68 15.02 9.82
CA ASN A 223 20.39 15.36 8.43
C ASN A 223 19.00 15.99 8.25
N LEU A 224 17.99 15.51 8.98
CA LEU A 224 16.64 16.09 8.96
C LEU A 224 16.64 17.49 9.60
N ALA A 225 17.34 17.67 10.72
CA ALA A 225 17.47 18.96 11.41
C ALA A 225 18.18 20.02 10.53
N GLU A 226 19.29 19.65 9.85
CA GLU A 226 19.99 20.50 8.87
C GLU A 226 19.06 20.97 7.74
N ARG A 227 18.01 20.22 7.45
CA ARG A 227 16.99 20.54 6.45
C ARG A 227 15.77 21.25 7.04
N GLY A 228 15.88 21.78 8.28
CA GLY A 228 14.82 22.55 8.95
C GLY A 228 13.62 21.70 9.41
N ALA A 229 13.82 20.41 9.66
CA ALA A 229 12.79 19.54 10.20
C ALA A 229 13.00 19.29 11.70
N GLN A 230 11.93 19.20 12.46
CA GLN A 230 11.94 18.95 13.90
C GLN A 230 11.58 17.49 14.18
N VAL A 231 12.38 16.82 15.00
CA VAL A 231 12.17 15.43 15.41
C VAL A 231 11.92 15.40 16.93
N HIS A 232 10.70 15.07 17.31
CA HIS A 232 10.25 14.97 18.69
C HIS A 232 10.36 13.50 19.12
N LEU A 233 11.43 13.16 19.88
CA LEU A 233 11.61 11.83 20.49
C LEU A 233 10.96 11.78 21.87
N ASP A 234 10.69 10.58 22.37
CA ASP A 234 9.99 10.34 23.64
C ASP A 234 8.69 11.15 23.77
N THR A 235 8.06 11.42 22.61
CA THR A 235 6.92 12.33 22.49
C THR A 235 5.73 11.63 21.87
N GLN A 236 4.58 11.70 22.53
CA GLN A 236 3.32 11.11 22.04
C GLN A 236 2.39 12.21 21.52
N LEU A 237 1.66 11.90 20.46
CA LEU A 237 0.49 12.67 20.04
C LEU A 237 -0.63 12.43 21.05
N LYS A 238 -1.21 13.51 21.61
CA LYS A 238 -2.33 13.46 22.57
C LYS A 238 -3.67 13.78 21.92
N SER A 239 -3.67 14.70 20.95
CA SER A 239 -4.85 15.16 20.23
C SER A 239 -4.48 15.61 18.82
N ALA A 240 -5.42 15.51 17.90
CA ALA A 240 -5.37 16.07 16.56
C ALA A 240 -6.76 16.64 16.15
N VAL A 241 -7.57 17.05 17.12
CA VAL A 241 -8.93 17.59 16.90
C VAL A 241 -8.85 18.86 16.09
N ASP A 242 -9.65 18.94 15.03
CA ASP A 242 -9.71 20.08 14.10
C ASP A 242 -8.35 20.51 13.50
N GLY A 243 -7.40 19.55 13.43
CA GLY A 243 -6.05 19.81 12.96
C GLY A 243 -5.12 20.45 14.00
N VAL A 244 -5.58 20.65 15.24
CA VAL A 244 -4.74 21.08 16.37
C VAL A 244 -3.99 19.87 16.91
N VAL A 245 -2.67 19.86 16.72
CA VAL A 245 -1.76 18.83 17.19
C VAL A 245 -1.30 19.18 18.60
N GLU A 246 -1.64 18.34 19.57
CA GLU A 246 -1.19 18.47 20.96
C GLU A 246 -0.23 17.34 21.30
N LEU A 247 0.94 17.69 21.82
CA LEU A 247 2.00 16.77 22.20
C LEU A 247 2.00 16.45 23.70
N SER A 248 2.59 15.32 24.09
CA SER A 248 2.76 14.94 25.49
C SER A 248 3.68 15.90 26.27
N THR A 249 4.47 16.70 25.58
CA THR A 249 5.32 17.76 26.15
C THR A 249 4.54 19.00 26.55
N GLY A 250 3.28 19.13 26.13
CA GLY A 250 2.46 20.35 26.30
C GLY A 250 2.58 21.33 25.13
N GLU A 251 3.43 21.06 24.16
CA GLU A 251 3.49 21.83 22.91
C GLU A 251 2.24 21.59 22.07
N SER A 252 1.73 22.67 21.44
CA SER A 252 0.57 22.60 20.56
C SER A 252 0.77 23.52 19.34
N PHE A 253 0.37 23.04 18.16
CA PHE A 253 0.40 23.76 16.90
C PHE A 253 -0.64 23.20 15.91
N GLU A 254 -0.94 23.93 14.86
CA GLU A 254 -1.93 23.51 13.86
C GLU A 254 -1.27 22.92 12.62
N SER A 255 -1.91 21.92 12.01
CA SER A 255 -1.48 21.32 10.76
C SER A 255 -2.68 20.84 9.94
N ASP A 256 -2.64 21.10 8.62
CA ASP A 256 -3.59 20.56 7.65
C ASP A 256 -3.15 19.22 7.07
N VAL A 257 -1.90 18.79 7.32
CA VAL A 257 -1.34 17.52 6.81
C VAL A 257 -0.77 16.72 7.97
N ILE A 258 -1.56 15.76 8.48
CA ILE A 258 -1.17 14.86 9.57
C ILE A 258 -1.11 13.43 9.02
N ILE A 259 0.09 12.86 8.94
CA ILE A 259 0.34 11.54 8.36
C ILE A 259 0.58 10.52 9.47
N TRP A 260 -0.21 9.45 9.47
CA TRP A 260 -0.15 8.41 10.50
C TRP A 260 0.61 7.17 10.03
N THR A 261 1.76 6.92 10.62
CA THR A 261 2.60 5.75 10.37
C THR A 261 2.95 4.96 11.64
N ALA A 262 2.30 5.28 12.77
CA ALA A 262 2.61 4.76 14.11
C ALA A 262 2.07 3.35 14.37
N GLY A 263 2.07 2.49 13.39
CA GLY A 263 1.79 1.08 13.55
C GLY A 263 0.78 0.51 12.56
N VAL A 264 0.79 -0.82 12.54
CA VAL A 264 -0.09 -1.63 11.70
C VAL A 264 -0.73 -2.73 12.54
N MET A 265 -1.89 -3.21 12.10
CA MET A 265 -2.55 -4.37 12.66
C MET A 265 -3.09 -5.25 11.54
N ALA A 266 -3.23 -6.55 11.78
CA ALA A 266 -3.90 -7.44 10.84
C ALA A 266 -5.28 -6.90 10.49
N THR A 267 -5.72 -7.12 9.24
CA THR A 267 -7.07 -6.70 8.84
C THR A 267 -8.11 -7.22 9.81
N PRO A 268 -9.05 -6.39 10.30
CA PRO A 268 -10.10 -6.82 11.23
C PRO A 268 -11.01 -7.92 10.66
N ASP A 269 -11.09 -8.05 9.35
CA ASP A 269 -11.92 -9.04 8.65
C ASP A 269 -11.57 -10.49 9.04
N ILE A 270 -10.32 -10.74 9.44
CA ILE A 270 -9.88 -12.08 9.84
C ILE A 270 -10.69 -12.68 10.99
N LYS A 271 -11.33 -11.84 11.82
CA LYS A 271 -12.20 -12.28 12.91
C LYS A 271 -13.44 -13.03 12.40
N HIS A 272 -13.83 -12.80 11.14
CA HIS A 272 -14.98 -13.43 10.49
C HIS A 272 -14.60 -14.68 9.69
N TYR A 273 -13.33 -15.13 9.76
CA TYR A 273 -12.88 -16.28 9.00
C TYR A 273 -12.94 -17.59 9.79
N GLY A 274 -13.36 -17.56 11.04
CA GLY A 274 -13.48 -18.77 11.87
C GLY A 274 -12.16 -19.54 12.03
N LEU A 275 -11.02 -18.90 11.73
CA LEU A 275 -9.69 -19.49 11.84
C LEU A 275 -8.98 -19.00 13.10
N PRO A 276 -8.07 -19.81 13.69
CA PRO A 276 -7.34 -19.46 14.91
C PRO A 276 -6.52 -18.18 14.76
N ILE A 277 -6.70 -17.23 15.69
CA ILE A 277 -5.96 -15.98 15.77
C ILE A 277 -5.19 -15.91 17.11
N GLU A 278 -4.04 -15.22 17.12
CA GLU A 278 -3.27 -14.96 18.35
C GLU A 278 -3.73 -13.64 19.01
N GLU A 279 -3.21 -13.34 20.20
CA GLU A 279 -3.64 -12.23 21.05
C GLU A 279 -3.62 -10.84 20.37
N ARG A 280 -2.74 -10.65 19.40
CA ARG A 280 -2.65 -9.39 18.63
C ARG A 280 -3.56 -9.36 17.42
N GLY A 281 -4.42 -10.39 17.25
CA GLY A 281 -5.40 -10.50 16.17
C GLY A 281 -4.86 -10.95 14.83
N ARG A 282 -3.65 -11.55 14.77
CA ARG A 282 -3.11 -12.16 13.55
C ARG A 282 -3.46 -13.64 13.49
N LEU A 283 -3.54 -14.19 12.27
CA LEU A 283 -3.73 -15.62 12.05
C LEU A 283 -2.59 -16.42 12.68
N ARG A 284 -2.93 -17.42 13.50
CA ARG A 284 -1.96 -18.29 14.16
C ARG A 284 -1.45 -19.32 13.15
N VAL A 285 -0.16 -19.29 12.86
CA VAL A 285 0.47 -20.20 11.89
C VAL A 285 1.76 -20.79 12.44
N ARG A 286 2.12 -21.97 11.94
CA ARG A 286 3.41 -22.60 12.15
C ARG A 286 4.50 -21.97 11.28
N ALA A 287 5.74 -22.34 11.52
CA ALA A 287 6.86 -21.91 10.69
C ALA A 287 6.72 -22.38 9.22
N ASP A 288 6.03 -23.48 8.97
CA ASP A 288 5.74 -23.99 7.64
C ASP A 288 4.55 -23.31 6.93
N LEU A 289 3.97 -22.28 7.58
CA LEU A 289 2.87 -21.43 7.11
C LEU A 289 1.49 -22.11 7.09
N ARG A 290 1.33 -23.30 7.69
CA ARG A 290 0.03 -23.91 7.94
C ARG A 290 -0.62 -23.24 9.15
N VAL A 291 -1.94 -23.09 9.11
CA VAL A 291 -2.72 -22.58 10.25
C VAL A 291 -2.69 -23.62 11.37
N GLU A 292 -2.51 -23.14 12.61
CA GLU A 292 -2.44 -23.97 13.81
C GLU A 292 -3.60 -23.64 14.76
N GLY A 293 -4.43 -24.63 15.04
CA GLY A 293 -5.47 -24.60 16.06
C GLY A 293 -4.99 -25.17 17.40
N ASP A 294 -5.90 -25.28 18.36
CA ASP A 294 -5.60 -25.87 19.66
C ASP A 294 -5.39 -27.39 19.55
N ASP A 295 -6.10 -28.02 18.62
CA ASP A 295 -6.01 -29.45 18.35
C ASP A 295 -4.92 -29.82 17.31
N GLY A 296 -4.09 -28.86 16.90
CA GLY A 296 -3.03 -29.03 15.90
C GLY A 296 -3.26 -28.30 14.59
N ILE A 297 -2.80 -28.88 13.48
CA ILE A 297 -2.88 -28.25 12.16
C ILE A 297 -4.33 -28.18 11.68
N VAL A 298 -4.76 -27.00 11.24
CA VAL A 298 -6.03 -26.83 10.54
C VAL A 298 -5.84 -27.23 9.08
N GLU A 299 -6.35 -28.41 8.72
CA GLU A 299 -6.11 -29.02 7.42
C GLU A 299 -6.68 -28.17 6.28
N GLY A 300 -5.85 -27.91 5.27
CA GLY A 300 -6.24 -27.10 4.11
C GLY A 300 -6.26 -25.60 4.38
N ALA A 301 -5.71 -25.12 5.50
CA ALA A 301 -5.63 -23.68 5.82
C ALA A 301 -4.17 -23.20 5.93
N TRP A 302 -3.86 -22.10 5.26
CA TRP A 302 -2.52 -21.51 5.17
C TRP A 302 -2.57 -20.00 5.44
N GLY A 303 -1.47 -19.45 5.94
CA GLY A 303 -1.38 -18.00 6.17
C GLY A 303 0.02 -17.44 5.96
N ALA A 304 0.11 -16.22 5.42
CA ALA A 304 1.39 -15.55 5.20
C ALA A 304 1.23 -14.02 5.10
N GLY A 305 2.33 -13.30 5.26
CA GLY A 305 2.38 -11.84 5.22
C GLY A 305 1.91 -11.21 6.53
N ASP A 306 1.56 -9.93 6.46
CA ASP A 306 1.30 -9.11 7.65
C ASP A 306 0.08 -9.56 8.48
N VAL A 307 -0.82 -10.35 7.87
CA VAL A 307 -1.99 -10.92 8.54
C VAL A 307 -1.66 -12.11 9.42
N ALA A 308 -0.50 -12.75 9.25
CA ALA A 308 -0.11 -14.00 9.90
C ALA A 308 0.99 -13.80 10.94
N ALA A 309 0.87 -14.49 12.09
CA ALA A 309 1.89 -14.55 13.14
C ALA A 309 2.92 -15.65 12.82
N VAL A 310 3.75 -15.41 11.82
CA VAL A 310 4.77 -16.38 11.37
C VAL A 310 5.93 -16.40 12.35
N PRO A 311 6.29 -17.56 12.95
CA PRO A 311 7.43 -17.66 13.88
C PRO A 311 8.74 -17.22 13.22
N ASP A 312 9.55 -16.46 13.94
CA ASP A 312 10.91 -16.10 13.53
C ASP A 312 11.92 -17.08 14.09
N LEU A 313 12.33 -18.03 13.28
CA LEU A 313 13.31 -19.06 13.64
C LEU A 313 14.75 -18.52 13.76
N THR A 314 14.98 -17.23 13.46
CA THR A 314 16.30 -16.59 13.67
C THR A 314 16.47 -16.05 15.09
N GLY A 315 15.39 -15.96 15.87
CA GLY A 315 15.36 -15.44 17.23
C GLY A 315 15.43 -13.91 17.32
N GLY A 316 15.42 -13.19 16.19
CA GLY A 316 15.50 -11.72 16.14
C GLY A 316 14.15 -11.01 16.13
N GLY A 317 13.05 -11.73 16.01
CA GLY A 317 11.72 -11.17 15.88
C GLY A 317 11.11 -10.73 17.22
N VAL A 318 10.40 -9.60 17.21
CA VAL A 318 9.70 -9.09 18.39
C VAL A 318 8.58 -10.04 18.82
N GLY A 319 8.66 -10.55 20.03
CA GLY A 319 7.71 -11.55 20.55
C GLY A 319 7.81 -12.92 19.86
N GLY A 320 8.96 -13.23 19.24
CA GLY A 320 9.20 -14.50 18.57
C GLY A 320 8.62 -14.62 17.16
N PHE A 321 8.11 -13.54 16.59
CA PHE A 321 7.48 -13.52 15.27
C PHE A 321 8.19 -12.62 14.28
N CYS A 322 8.07 -12.94 12.99
CA CYS A 322 8.51 -12.08 11.91
C CYS A 322 7.78 -10.73 11.97
N VAL A 323 8.52 -9.65 11.74
CA VAL A 323 7.93 -8.31 11.65
C VAL A 323 7.10 -8.18 10.37
N PRO A 324 5.93 -7.51 10.42
CA PRO A 324 5.11 -7.24 9.23
C PRO A 324 5.88 -6.32 8.26
N ASN A 325 6.38 -6.87 7.17
CA ASN A 325 7.02 -6.10 6.11
C ASN A 325 7.01 -6.82 4.76
N ALA A 326 7.25 -6.06 3.69
CA ALA A 326 7.28 -6.58 2.32
C ALA A 326 8.35 -7.66 2.09
N GLN A 327 9.49 -7.59 2.78
CA GLN A 327 10.56 -8.59 2.64
C GLN A 327 10.10 -9.97 3.09
N HIS A 328 9.48 -10.05 4.28
CA HIS A 328 8.93 -11.31 4.79
C HIS A 328 7.75 -11.77 3.92
N ALA A 329 6.80 -10.90 3.59
CA ALA A 329 5.62 -11.24 2.80
C ALA A 329 5.97 -11.87 1.44
N VAL A 330 6.93 -11.29 0.70
CA VAL A 330 7.40 -11.83 -0.60
C VAL A 330 8.04 -13.21 -0.45
N ARG A 331 8.87 -13.43 0.57
CA ARG A 331 9.58 -14.69 0.78
C ARG A 331 8.66 -15.78 1.29
N GLN A 332 7.77 -15.42 2.21
CA GLN A 332 6.72 -16.30 2.71
C GLN A 332 5.81 -16.75 1.56
N GLY A 333 5.32 -15.84 0.71
CA GLY A 333 4.50 -16.20 -0.44
C GLY A 333 5.20 -17.15 -1.43
N LYS A 334 6.52 -16.97 -1.65
CA LYS A 334 7.30 -17.89 -2.49
C LYS A 334 7.49 -19.27 -1.86
N LEU A 335 7.65 -19.37 -0.55
CA LEU A 335 7.72 -20.65 0.17
C LEU A 335 6.35 -21.30 0.22
N LEU A 336 5.32 -20.53 0.55
CA LEU A 336 3.94 -20.98 0.66
C LEU A 336 3.48 -21.69 -0.61
N SER A 337 3.80 -21.13 -1.79
CA SER A 337 3.48 -21.79 -3.07
C SER A 337 4.14 -23.17 -3.22
N LYS A 338 5.37 -23.34 -2.70
CA LYS A 338 6.05 -24.64 -2.73
C LYS A 338 5.45 -25.62 -1.72
N ASN A 339 5.12 -25.13 -0.52
CA ASN A 339 4.52 -25.94 0.52
C ASN A 339 3.11 -26.43 0.13
N ILE A 340 2.31 -25.57 -0.50
CA ILE A 340 1.00 -25.96 -1.04
C ILE A 340 1.15 -27.08 -2.08
N VAL A 341 2.08 -26.92 -3.05
CA VAL A 341 2.31 -27.96 -4.08
C VAL A 341 2.82 -29.25 -3.45
N ALA A 342 3.74 -29.18 -2.48
CA ALA A 342 4.24 -30.33 -1.75
C ALA A 342 3.09 -31.05 -1.00
N SER A 343 2.24 -30.31 -0.31
CA SER A 343 1.06 -30.84 0.37
C SER A 343 0.09 -31.55 -0.59
N LEU A 344 -0.21 -30.94 -1.74
CA LEU A 344 -1.08 -31.56 -2.76
C LEU A 344 -0.52 -32.90 -3.31
N ARG A 345 0.80 -33.05 -3.27
CA ARG A 345 1.50 -34.24 -3.74
C ARG A 345 1.83 -35.25 -2.63
N GLY A 346 1.43 -34.96 -1.38
CA GLY A 346 1.80 -35.78 -0.22
C GLY A 346 3.28 -35.72 0.14
N GLU A 347 3.98 -34.63 -0.26
CA GLU A 347 5.38 -34.40 0.04
C GLU A 347 5.54 -33.57 1.32
N GLY A 348 6.74 -33.58 1.93
CA GLY A 348 7.04 -32.82 3.13
C GLY A 348 7.12 -31.30 2.88
N VAL A 349 6.54 -30.51 3.75
CA VAL A 349 6.60 -29.05 3.74
C VAL A 349 7.85 -28.53 4.46
N LYS A 350 8.24 -27.27 4.21
CA LYS A 350 9.45 -26.65 4.75
C LYS A 350 9.11 -25.45 5.61
N ASP A 351 9.89 -25.27 6.68
CA ASP A 351 9.78 -24.10 7.54
C ASP A 351 10.32 -22.84 6.86
N TYR A 352 9.70 -21.71 7.19
CA TYR A 352 10.15 -20.39 6.81
C TYR A 352 11.36 -19.98 7.68
N PHE A 353 12.44 -19.71 7.01
CA PHE A 353 13.65 -19.18 7.65
C PHE A 353 14.21 -18.05 6.80
N HIS A 354 14.42 -16.88 7.39
CA HIS A 354 15.03 -15.75 6.70
C HIS A 354 15.82 -14.88 7.66
N LYS A 355 17.13 -14.91 7.55
CA LYS A 355 18.01 -13.98 8.25
C LYS A 355 17.90 -12.60 7.60
N ASN A 356 17.64 -11.58 8.39
CA ASN A 356 17.58 -10.19 7.91
C ASN A 356 18.92 -9.82 7.24
N MET A 357 18.87 -9.36 6.00
CA MET A 357 20.04 -9.00 5.21
C MET A 357 20.43 -7.52 5.35
N GLY A 358 19.64 -6.74 6.09
CA GLY A 358 19.85 -5.32 6.28
C GLY A 358 18.63 -4.49 5.94
N ALA A 359 18.77 -3.20 6.11
CA ALA A 359 17.76 -2.19 5.89
C ALA A 359 18.28 -1.12 4.93
N VAL A 360 17.39 -0.58 4.10
CA VAL A 360 17.69 0.52 3.17
C VAL A 360 16.51 1.49 3.17
N ALA A 361 16.78 2.79 3.23
CA ALA A 361 15.76 3.85 3.17
C ALA A 361 16.21 5.00 2.25
N GLY A 362 15.24 5.55 1.50
CA GLY A 362 15.37 6.81 0.79
C GLY A 362 15.02 7.99 1.72
N LEU A 363 15.83 9.03 1.71
CA LEU A 363 15.65 10.22 2.54
C LEU A 363 15.51 11.49 1.71
N GLY A 364 14.94 11.38 0.51
CA GLY A 364 14.87 12.44 -0.47
C GLY A 364 15.89 12.31 -1.59
N LEU A 365 15.98 13.32 -2.45
CA LEU A 365 16.84 13.30 -3.61
C LEU A 365 18.32 13.29 -3.22
N GLY A 366 19.06 12.25 -3.63
CA GLY A 366 20.48 12.11 -3.38
C GLY A 366 20.86 11.69 -1.95
N ILE A 367 19.90 11.44 -1.08
CA ILE A 367 20.11 11.11 0.33
C ILE A 367 19.45 9.77 0.65
N GLY A 368 20.19 8.90 1.33
CA GLY A 368 19.68 7.61 1.80
C GLY A 368 20.53 7.02 2.90
N VAL A 369 20.03 5.93 3.48
CA VAL A 369 20.79 5.07 4.40
C VAL A 369 20.67 3.63 3.95
N PHE A 370 21.74 2.89 4.09
CA PHE A 370 21.80 1.45 3.93
C PHE A 370 22.60 0.86 5.07
N GLN A 371 22.11 -0.18 5.70
CA GLN A 371 22.84 -0.90 6.72
C GLN A 371 22.65 -2.41 6.57
N SER A 372 23.77 -3.14 6.53
CA SER A 372 23.81 -4.60 6.56
C SER A 372 24.90 -5.05 7.52
N GLY A 373 24.52 -5.62 8.65
CA GLY A 373 25.44 -5.96 9.72
C GLY A 373 26.22 -4.73 10.20
N LYS A 374 27.56 -4.76 10.08
CA LYS A 374 28.45 -3.66 10.46
C LYS A 374 28.67 -2.61 9.36
N ILE A 375 28.21 -2.88 8.13
CA ILE A 375 28.39 -1.97 6.99
C ILE A 375 27.21 -0.99 6.99
N ALA A 376 27.53 0.31 7.10
CA ALA A 376 26.55 1.40 6.98
C ALA A 376 27.02 2.35 5.86
N LEU A 377 26.15 2.58 4.88
CA LEU A 377 26.31 3.61 3.86
C LEU A 377 25.32 4.72 4.11
N LYS A 378 25.71 5.96 3.82
CA LYS A 378 24.92 7.18 4.01
C LYS A 378 25.01 8.06 2.77
N GLY A 379 24.04 8.95 2.58
CA GLY A 379 24.03 9.92 1.48
C GLY A 379 23.83 9.28 0.11
N LEU A 380 24.56 9.77 -0.89
CA LEU A 380 24.35 9.45 -2.31
C LEU A 380 24.51 7.95 -2.64
N LEU A 381 25.53 7.29 -2.06
CA LEU A 381 25.76 5.86 -2.30
C LEU A 381 24.60 5.00 -1.77
N ALA A 382 24.07 5.32 -0.59
CA ALA A 382 22.92 4.63 -0.03
C ALA A 382 21.65 4.92 -0.83
N TRP A 383 21.50 6.13 -1.36
CA TRP A 383 20.40 6.50 -2.24
C TRP A 383 20.40 5.68 -3.54
N PHE A 384 21.54 5.48 -4.17
CA PHE A 384 21.66 4.58 -5.31
C PHE A 384 21.38 3.12 -4.93
N ALA A 385 21.85 2.68 -3.77
CA ALA A 385 21.57 1.32 -3.27
C ALA A 385 20.05 1.11 -3.05
N HIS A 386 19.32 2.07 -2.47
CA HIS A 386 17.88 2.06 -2.29
C HIS A 386 17.15 1.95 -3.63
N ARG A 387 17.44 2.84 -4.57
CA ARG A 387 16.79 2.85 -5.89
C ARG A 387 17.13 1.60 -6.71
N GLY A 388 18.38 1.18 -6.70
CA GLY A 388 18.83 -0.06 -7.36
C GLY A 388 18.12 -1.29 -6.81
N TYR A 389 18.06 -1.42 -5.48
CA TYR A 389 17.36 -2.54 -4.84
C TYR A 389 15.87 -2.56 -5.20
N HIS A 390 15.14 -1.46 -5.01
CA HIS A 390 13.71 -1.40 -5.25
C HIS A 390 13.36 -1.45 -6.74
N GLY A 391 14.15 -0.82 -7.59
CA GLY A 391 14.00 -0.94 -9.04
C GLY A 391 14.15 -2.38 -9.54
N LEU A 392 15.10 -3.14 -8.99
CA LEU A 392 15.28 -4.56 -9.32
C LEU A 392 14.24 -5.47 -8.65
N ALA A 393 13.78 -5.16 -7.44
CA ALA A 393 12.83 -5.95 -6.70
C ALA A 393 11.39 -5.85 -7.24
N MET A 394 11.06 -4.80 -8.00
CA MET A 394 9.77 -4.63 -8.65
C MET A 394 9.45 -5.86 -9.53
N PRO A 395 8.27 -6.50 -9.40
CA PRO A 395 8.05 -7.82 -10.03
C PRO A 395 7.90 -7.77 -11.56
N SER A 396 7.60 -6.62 -12.14
CA SER A 396 7.30 -6.48 -13.57
C SER A 396 8.36 -5.67 -14.31
N TRP A 397 8.88 -6.19 -15.44
CA TRP A 397 9.82 -5.46 -16.30
C TRP A 397 9.24 -4.13 -16.80
N GLU A 398 7.98 -4.12 -17.18
CA GLU A 398 7.32 -2.90 -17.64
C GLU A 398 7.27 -1.83 -16.53
N ARG A 399 6.97 -2.23 -15.29
CA ARG A 399 6.98 -1.31 -14.14
C ARG A 399 8.38 -0.84 -13.78
N LYS A 400 9.38 -1.73 -13.84
CA LYS A 400 10.79 -1.34 -13.65
C LYS A 400 11.21 -0.22 -14.59
N ILE A 401 10.93 -0.40 -15.88
CA ILE A 401 11.29 0.59 -16.90
C ILE A 401 10.58 1.92 -16.62
N ARG A 402 9.28 1.91 -16.31
CA ARG A 402 8.52 3.13 -16.03
C ARG A 402 9.03 3.86 -14.81
N VAL A 403 9.33 3.15 -13.73
CA VAL A 403 9.88 3.74 -12.50
C VAL A 403 11.27 4.32 -12.73
N ILE A 404 12.18 3.55 -13.34
CA ILE A 404 13.54 4.03 -13.65
C ILE A 404 13.49 5.25 -14.58
N TRP A 405 12.64 5.21 -15.59
CA TRP A 405 12.46 6.33 -16.52
C TRP A 405 11.87 7.56 -15.82
N GLY A 406 10.91 7.37 -14.90
CA GLY A 406 10.39 8.43 -14.05
C GLY A 406 11.47 9.08 -13.19
N TRP A 407 12.36 8.29 -12.57
CA TRP A 407 13.50 8.84 -11.81
C TRP A 407 14.47 9.64 -12.68
N ILE A 408 14.75 9.19 -13.91
CA ILE A 408 15.59 9.91 -14.87
C ILE A 408 14.95 11.25 -15.23
N HIS A 409 13.66 11.24 -15.58
CA HIS A 409 12.92 12.46 -15.88
C HIS A 409 12.94 13.46 -14.72
N ASN A 410 12.64 12.99 -13.50
CA ASN A 410 12.63 13.85 -12.32
C ASN A 410 14.01 14.41 -11.96
N PHE A 411 15.08 13.70 -12.32
CA PHE A 411 16.44 14.20 -12.11
C PHE A 411 16.77 15.38 -13.02
N PHE A 412 16.34 15.33 -14.29
CA PHE A 412 16.65 16.37 -15.28
C PHE A 412 15.62 17.49 -15.35
N LEU A 413 14.33 17.16 -15.20
CA LEU A 413 13.21 18.08 -15.44
C LEU A 413 12.54 18.54 -14.12
N GLY A 414 12.94 17.97 -12.97
CA GLY A 414 12.27 18.21 -11.70
C GLY A 414 11.02 17.34 -11.52
N ARG A 415 10.38 17.48 -10.36
CA ARG A 415 9.13 16.76 -10.02
C ARG A 415 7.94 17.46 -10.66
N ASP A 416 6.90 16.68 -10.98
CA ASP A 416 5.62 17.23 -11.41
C ASP A 416 4.90 17.88 -10.21
N ASN A 417 4.66 19.18 -10.30
CA ASN A 417 4.09 20.02 -9.25
C ASN A 417 2.61 20.37 -9.49
N VAL A 418 1.93 19.69 -10.42
CA VAL A 418 0.53 19.98 -10.74
C VAL A 418 -0.39 19.20 -9.81
N SER A 419 -1.24 19.91 -9.06
CA SER A 419 -2.36 19.31 -8.32
C SER A 419 -3.50 18.98 -9.29
N LEU A 420 -4.08 17.82 -9.09
CA LEU A 420 -5.28 17.40 -9.81
C LEU A 420 -6.43 17.13 -8.83
N GLU A 421 -6.56 17.96 -7.79
CA GLU A 421 -7.60 17.84 -6.75
C GLU A 421 -9.01 17.74 -7.36
N ALA A 422 -9.24 18.40 -8.51
CA ALA A 422 -10.49 18.27 -9.28
C ALA A 422 -10.83 16.80 -9.66
N ARG A 423 -9.88 15.87 -9.64
CA ARG A 423 -10.16 14.43 -9.82
C ARG A 423 -11.05 13.85 -8.73
N VAL A 424 -11.06 14.41 -7.54
CA VAL A 424 -11.93 13.94 -6.43
C VAL A 424 -13.40 14.25 -6.75
N LYS A 425 -13.65 15.36 -7.46
CA LYS A 425 -14.98 15.77 -7.91
C LYS A 425 -14.97 16.09 -9.41
N PRO A 426 -14.76 15.12 -10.29
CA PRO A 426 -14.54 15.38 -11.72
C PRO A 426 -15.75 15.99 -12.42
N ARG A 427 -16.95 15.85 -11.84
CA ARG A 427 -18.18 16.41 -12.39
C ARG A 427 -18.55 17.77 -11.82
N ALA A 428 -17.79 18.33 -10.89
CA ALA A 428 -18.17 19.56 -10.19
C ALA A 428 -18.43 20.73 -11.16
N ALA A 429 -17.54 20.95 -12.12
CA ALA A 429 -17.73 22.00 -13.13
C ALA A 429 -18.92 21.68 -14.06
N PHE A 430 -19.09 20.42 -14.47
CA PHE A 430 -20.22 20.03 -15.28
C PHE A 430 -21.54 20.21 -14.51
N GLU A 431 -21.60 19.84 -13.25
CA GLU A 431 -22.79 19.99 -12.40
C GLU A 431 -23.12 21.46 -12.10
N GLN A 432 -22.09 22.29 -11.99
CA GLN A 432 -22.24 23.73 -11.77
C GLN A 432 -22.93 24.43 -12.96
N TYR A 433 -22.58 24.02 -14.19
CA TYR A 433 -23.06 24.66 -15.41
C TYR A 433 -24.11 23.85 -16.16
N ALA A 434 -24.46 22.65 -15.71
CA ALA A 434 -25.50 21.85 -16.32
C ALA A 434 -26.86 22.55 -16.22
N ALA A 435 -27.60 22.59 -17.32
CA ALA A 435 -28.97 23.11 -17.33
C ALA A 435 -29.83 22.26 -16.39
N ARG A 436 -30.28 22.84 -15.31
CA ARG A 436 -31.26 22.20 -14.41
C ARG A 436 -32.66 22.48 -14.94
N PRO A 437 -33.60 21.51 -14.94
CA PRO A 437 -34.98 21.78 -15.22
C PRO A 437 -35.44 22.89 -14.26
N LYS A 438 -36.03 23.96 -14.78
CA LYS A 438 -36.67 24.94 -13.91
C LYS A 438 -37.70 24.17 -13.07
N SER A 439 -37.52 24.14 -11.75
CA SER A 439 -38.53 23.65 -10.85
C SER A 439 -39.83 24.37 -11.18
N ALA A 440 -40.91 23.64 -11.45
CA ALA A 440 -42.22 24.25 -11.60
C ALA A 440 -42.42 25.19 -10.42
N PRO A 441 -42.95 26.42 -10.66
CA PRO A 441 -43.21 27.32 -9.55
C PRO A 441 -44.10 26.58 -8.54
N ALA A 442 -43.65 26.56 -7.28
CA ALA A 442 -44.45 26.02 -6.21
C ALA A 442 -45.86 26.67 -6.30
N THR A 443 -46.88 25.88 -6.60
CA THR A 443 -48.24 26.34 -6.55
C THR A 443 -48.44 26.95 -5.17
N ALA A 444 -48.70 28.26 -5.14
CA ALA A 444 -48.93 28.98 -3.91
C ALA A 444 -50.04 28.24 -3.15
N SER A 445 -49.70 27.66 -2.03
CA SER A 445 -50.67 27.12 -1.10
C SER A 445 -51.49 28.29 -0.62
N THR A 446 -52.76 28.33 -1.05
CA THR A 446 -53.76 29.27 -0.57
C THR A 446 -53.80 29.20 0.96
N PRO A 447 -53.66 30.32 1.69
CA PRO A 447 -53.72 30.28 3.13
C PRO A 447 -55.10 29.83 3.57
N ALA A 448 -55.17 28.76 4.34
CA ALA A 448 -56.41 28.29 4.96
C ALA A 448 -56.98 29.40 5.85
N VAL A 449 -58.13 29.92 5.48
CA VAL A 449 -58.94 30.81 6.29
C VAL A 449 -59.38 30.04 7.53
N LYS A 450 -58.99 30.49 8.72
CA LYS A 450 -59.50 30.05 10.01
C LYS A 450 -60.99 30.43 10.11
N ALA A 451 -61.87 29.46 9.98
CA ALA A 451 -63.24 29.61 10.43
C ALA A 451 -63.32 29.29 11.94
N ALA A 452 -63.75 30.27 12.71
CA ALA A 452 -64.11 30.17 14.14
C ALA A 452 -65.42 29.37 14.34
N GLY A 453 -65.46 28.71 15.47
CA GLY A 453 -66.29 27.60 15.84
C GLY A 453 -67.74 27.81 16.21
N THR A 454 -68.25 26.71 16.55
CA THR A 454 -69.30 26.26 17.53
C THR A 454 -70.61 25.81 16.93
N PRO A 455 -71.47 25.02 17.65
CA PRO A 455 -71.38 23.56 17.83
C PRO A 455 -72.66 22.77 17.43
N ILE A 456 -72.49 21.47 17.37
CA ILE A 456 -73.34 20.28 17.37
C ILE A 456 -74.88 20.48 17.67
N PRO A 457 -75.93 19.69 17.11
CA PRO A 457 -76.10 18.32 17.53
C PRO A 457 -76.57 17.26 16.50
N ALA A 458 -76.39 16.06 16.98
CA ALA A 458 -76.70 14.73 16.60
C ALA A 458 -77.91 14.43 15.68
N GLY A 459 -77.79 13.33 14.92
CA GLY A 459 -78.94 12.57 14.48
C GLY A 459 -78.75 11.69 13.25
N ALA A 460 -78.57 10.40 13.49
CA ALA A 460 -79.15 9.28 12.79
C ALA A 460 -78.73 8.80 11.41
N ALA A 461 -78.29 7.54 11.43
CA ALA A 461 -78.65 6.43 10.56
C ALA A 461 -77.96 6.28 9.18
N ALA A 462 -77.24 5.18 9.09
CA ALA A 462 -76.97 4.43 7.86
C ALA A 462 -78.24 3.94 7.19
N PRO A 463 -78.30 3.52 5.93
CA PRO A 463 -77.76 2.21 5.58
C PRO A 463 -77.16 2.05 4.15
N THR A 464 -76.22 1.11 4.07
CA THR A 464 -76.08 -0.05 3.16
C THR A 464 -76.21 0.07 1.63
N THR A 465 -75.27 -0.68 1.04
CA THR A 465 -75.33 -1.50 -0.20
C THR A 465 -74.94 -0.78 -1.49
N THR A 466 -74.12 -1.29 -2.32
CA THR A 466 -73.72 -2.54 -2.95
C THR A 466 -72.86 -2.27 -4.17
N LYS A 467 -71.88 -3.12 -4.35
CA LYS A 467 -71.42 -3.79 -5.58
C LYS A 467 -71.23 -3.00 -6.91
N SER A 468 -70.17 -3.08 -7.51
CA SER A 468 -69.65 -4.03 -8.50
C SER A 468 -68.82 -3.35 -9.58
N SER A 469 -67.72 -3.91 -9.78
CA SER A 469 -67.18 -4.55 -10.97
C SER A 469 -66.58 -3.67 -12.10
N SER A 470 -65.45 -4.11 -12.44
CA SER A 470 -64.89 -4.34 -13.76
C SER A 470 -63.68 -3.49 -14.15
N ALA A 471 -62.52 -4.18 -14.13
CA ALA A 471 -61.51 -3.94 -15.13
C ALA A 471 -62.06 -4.29 -16.51
N PRO A 472 -61.56 -3.79 -17.61
CA PRO A 472 -60.40 -4.43 -18.23
C PRO A 472 -59.51 -3.51 -19.08
N GLY A 473 -58.35 -4.06 -19.43
CA GLY A 473 -57.85 -4.06 -20.80
C GLY A 473 -56.60 -3.25 -21.09
N ASN A 474 -55.54 -3.97 -21.08
CA ASN A 474 -54.36 -3.67 -21.94
C ASN A 474 -54.77 -3.71 -23.42
N PRO A 475 -54.19 -2.95 -24.35
CA PRO A 475 -53.56 -3.62 -25.51
C PRO A 475 -52.16 -3.11 -25.88
N GLU A 476 -51.26 -4.06 -25.98
CA GLU A 476 -50.46 -4.48 -27.15
C GLU A 476 -49.84 -3.42 -28.04
N LEU A 477 -48.53 -3.65 -28.24
CA LEU A 477 -47.64 -3.16 -29.32
C LEU A 477 -48.12 -3.62 -30.70
N PRO A 478 -47.71 -2.88 -31.78
CA PRO A 478 -46.95 -3.52 -32.86
C PRO A 478 -45.68 -2.71 -33.19
N GLY A 479 -44.53 -3.23 -33.49
CA GLY A 479 -44.14 -4.22 -34.45
C GLY A 479 -43.39 -3.56 -35.62
N SER A 480 -42.06 -3.74 -35.59
CA SER A 480 -41.12 -3.81 -36.72
C SER A 480 -41.26 -2.87 -37.94
N HIS A 481 -40.18 -2.21 -38.30
CA HIS A 481 -39.55 -2.44 -39.62
C HIS A 481 -38.14 -1.80 -39.71
N SER A 482 -37.27 -2.60 -40.19
CA SER A 482 -35.93 -2.42 -40.75
C SER A 482 -35.85 -1.33 -41.82
N SER A 483 -34.70 -0.65 -41.89
CA SER A 483 -33.95 -0.42 -43.15
C SER A 483 -32.64 0.35 -42.88
N GLU A 484 -31.55 -0.31 -43.09
CA GLU A 484 -30.34 0.33 -43.62
C GLU A 484 -30.60 0.84 -45.03
N PRO A 485 -29.85 1.81 -45.56
CA PRO A 485 -28.77 1.41 -46.44
C PRO A 485 -27.46 2.22 -46.33
N ALA A 486 -26.44 1.53 -46.77
CA ALA A 486 -25.08 1.93 -47.05
C ALA A 486 -24.95 2.94 -48.18
N ALA A 487 -23.84 3.69 -48.20
CA ALA A 487 -23.06 4.11 -49.39
C ALA A 487 -21.77 4.78 -48.88
N THR A 488 -20.63 4.13 -49.03
CA THR A 488 -19.64 4.16 -50.14
C THR A 488 -19.07 5.52 -50.44
N ALA A 489 -17.79 5.67 -50.34
CA ALA A 489 -16.74 5.83 -51.35
C ALA A 489 -15.48 6.37 -50.67
N ALA A 490 -14.41 5.77 -50.79
CA ALA A 490 -13.40 5.43 -51.81
C ALA A 490 -12.12 6.22 -51.53
N VAL A 491 -11.08 5.52 -51.25
CA VAL A 491 -9.94 5.09 -52.08
C VAL A 491 -8.84 6.14 -52.29
N ASN A 492 -7.67 5.80 -51.80
CA ASN A 492 -6.37 5.73 -52.50
C ASN A 492 -5.34 5.22 -51.48
N GLY A 493 -4.76 4.17 -51.59
CA GLY A 493 -4.06 3.22 -52.32
C GLY A 493 -2.67 3.69 -52.76
N VAL A 494 -1.58 3.27 -52.07
CA VAL A 494 -0.29 3.03 -52.74
C VAL A 494 0.34 1.79 -52.11
N ALA A 495 0.81 0.97 -53.00
CA ALA A 495 1.17 -0.42 -52.92
C ALA A 495 2.47 -0.73 -52.15
N ALA A 496 2.52 -1.99 -51.78
CA ALA A 496 3.65 -2.74 -51.26
C ALA A 496 4.80 -2.89 -52.27
N THR A 497 6.02 -3.04 -51.76
CA THR A 497 7.00 -3.96 -52.35
C THR A 497 7.76 -4.69 -51.22
N ASP A 498 7.66 -5.98 -51.33
CA ASP A 498 8.45 -7.05 -50.77
C ASP A 498 9.95 -6.85 -50.97
N SER A 499 10.73 -7.28 -49.97
CA SER A 499 11.90 -8.15 -50.19
C SER A 499 12.63 -8.42 -48.85
N ALA A 500 12.56 -9.65 -48.40
CA ALA A 500 13.59 -10.26 -47.57
C ALA A 500 14.82 -10.56 -48.47
N PRO A 501 16.04 -10.67 -47.91
CA PRO A 501 16.72 -11.96 -47.95
C PRO A 501 17.45 -12.38 -46.68
N GLU A 502 17.31 -13.66 -46.39
CA GLU A 502 18.24 -14.74 -46.06
C GLU A 502 19.56 -14.44 -45.30
N SER A 503 19.73 -15.27 -44.27
CA SER A 503 20.97 -15.60 -43.59
C SER A 503 22.00 -16.26 -44.56
N PRO A 504 23.30 -16.28 -44.19
CA PRO A 504 23.93 -17.58 -44.10
C PRO A 504 24.77 -17.83 -42.80
N ASP A 505 24.69 -19.09 -42.39
CA ASP A 505 25.63 -19.83 -41.55
C ASP A 505 27.08 -19.65 -41.95
N ASN A 506 27.99 -19.65 -40.94
CA ASN A 506 29.11 -20.57 -40.87
C ASN A 506 29.98 -20.34 -39.61
N ALA A 507 30.06 -21.31 -38.75
CA ALA A 507 31.22 -21.61 -37.92
C ALA A 507 32.19 -22.48 -38.79
N PRO A 508 33.45 -22.83 -38.40
CA PRO A 508 34.00 -23.03 -37.06
C PRO A 508 35.51 -22.70 -36.84
N ALA A 509 35.94 -22.94 -35.61
CA ALA A 509 37.25 -23.46 -35.14
C ALA A 509 38.51 -22.58 -35.18
N SER A 510 39.18 -22.40 -34.08
CA SER A 510 40.27 -23.17 -33.53
C SER A 510 41.01 -22.42 -32.42
N SER A 511 41.22 -23.11 -31.29
CA SER A 511 42.33 -22.85 -30.35
C SER A 511 43.68 -23.24 -30.97
N PRO A 512 44.82 -22.76 -30.45
CA PRO A 512 45.55 -23.48 -29.42
C PRO A 512 46.21 -22.55 -28.37
N ALA A 513 46.23 -22.96 -27.11
CA ALA A 513 47.22 -23.71 -26.34
C ALA A 513 48.54 -23.00 -25.98
N ALA A 514 48.76 -22.99 -24.65
CA ALA A 514 49.93 -23.32 -23.88
C ALA A 514 50.98 -22.26 -23.52
N GLY A 515 51.33 -22.29 -22.23
CA GLY A 515 52.57 -21.82 -21.66
C GLY A 515 52.38 -21.17 -20.30
N SER A 516 52.29 -21.92 -19.20
CA SER A 516 53.33 -22.47 -18.36
C SER A 516 54.17 -21.38 -17.66
N ALA A 517 53.96 -21.20 -16.33
CA ALA A 517 54.95 -21.42 -15.28
C ALA A 517 54.56 -20.75 -13.96
N ALA A 518 54.32 -21.53 -12.94
CA ALA A 518 54.65 -21.25 -11.55
C ALA A 518 56.10 -21.76 -11.33
N PRO A 519 56.78 -21.63 -10.19
CA PRO A 519 56.39 -21.30 -8.81
C PRO A 519 57.43 -20.47 -8.03
N ALA A 520 57.21 -20.19 -6.78
CA ALA A 520 58.07 -20.45 -5.61
C ALA A 520 57.95 -19.43 -4.49
N LYS A 521 57.53 -19.93 -3.34
CA LYS A 521 58.15 -20.09 -2.01
C LYS A 521 58.51 -18.78 -1.26
N ALA A 522 57.79 -18.53 -0.17
CA ALA A 522 57.97 -18.94 1.22
C ALA A 522 59.16 -18.32 1.94
N LYS A 523 58.88 -17.68 3.09
CA LYS A 523 59.47 -17.77 4.44
C LYS A 523 58.86 -16.67 5.30
N ALA A 524 58.16 -16.90 6.34
CA ALA A 524 58.38 -17.48 7.66
C ALA A 524 59.15 -16.58 8.63
N ALA A 525 58.56 -16.47 9.82
CA ALA A 525 59.08 -16.19 11.15
C ALA A 525 59.29 -14.70 11.51
N SER A 526 58.91 -14.19 12.69
CA SER A 526 58.89 -14.75 14.04
C SER A 526 58.24 -13.78 15.01
N LYS A 527 57.56 -14.32 16.01
CA LYS A 527 57.31 -13.68 17.32
C LYS A 527 58.62 -13.60 18.13
N PRO A 528 58.72 -12.71 19.14
CA PRO A 528 58.47 -13.14 20.50
C PRO A 528 57.82 -12.08 21.44
N ARG A 529 56.94 -12.56 22.32
CA ARG A 529 57.04 -12.81 23.75
C ARG A 529 57.17 -11.62 24.72
N ALA A 530 56.10 -11.41 25.46
CA ALA A 530 55.82 -11.19 26.90
C ALA A 530 56.90 -10.68 27.85
N LYS A 531 56.44 -9.80 28.78
CA LYS A 531 56.58 -9.79 30.25
C LYS A 531 55.65 -8.72 30.82
N ALA A 532 54.72 -9.00 31.55
CA ALA A 532 54.44 -9.29 32.96
C ALA A 532 55.06 -8.34 34.00
N ALA A 533 54.24 -7.71 34.80
CA ALA A 533 54.22 -7.51 36.23
C ALA A 533 53.44 -6.21 36.56
N ALA A 534 52.38 -6.22 37.22
CA ALA A 534 51.96 -6.54 38.60
C ALA A 534 51.84 -5.29 39.49
N LYS A 535 50.61 -5.20 40.11
CA LYS A 535 50.27 -4.61 41.44
C LYS A 535 50.29 -3.07 41.53
N SER A 536 49.26 -2.40 41.99
CA SER A 536 48.55 -2.51 43.29
C SER A 536 47.42 -1.50 43.37
N SER A 537 46.25 -1.89 43.90
CA SER A 537 45.33 -0.99 44.61
C SER A 537 45.91 -0.65 45.99
N PRO A 538 45.48 0.40 46.71
CA PRO A 538 44.14 0.41 47.31
C PRO A 538 43.47 1.80 47.48
N ALA A 539 42.14 1.76 47.60
CA ALA A 539 41.20 2.35 48.55
C ALA A 539 41.34 3.82 49.05
N GLY A 540 40.19 4.47 49.12
CA GLY A 540 39.79 5.40 50.17
C GLY A 540 39.34 6.77 49.65
N GLU A 541 38.14 7.01 49.55
CA GLU A 541 37.08 7.77 50.24
C GLU A 541 35.85 7.90 49.38
#